data_2fa245ece278e52eccc2ba0fef720a7a
#
_entry.id   2fa245ece278e52eccc2ba0fef720a7a
#
_cell.length_a   1.000
_cell.length_b   1.000
_cell.length_c   1.000
_cell.angle_alpha   90.00
_cell.angle_beta   90.00
_cell.angle_gamma   90.00
#
_symmetry.space_group_name_H-M   'P 1'
#
loop_
_entity.id
_entity.type
_entity.pdbx_description
1 polymer ?
#
loop_
_entity_poly.entity_id
_entity_poly.type
_entity_poly.pdbx_seq_one_letter_code
_entity_poly.pdbx_strand_id
1 'polypeptide(L)' 'MTLDDYKVVLYRNQPDGWVAEVPAIPGCHALMPTREAALAELAAVFQVIAEEYVDRGQSLPADTTAIVHA' A
#
# COMPACT_ATOMS: atom_id res chain seq x y z
N MET A 1 -9.20 -10.60 2.50
CA MET A 1 -7.78 -10.38 2.13
C MET A 1 -7.13 -9.45 3.12
N THR A 2 -5.87 -9.64 3.36
CA THR A 2 -5.08 -8.79 4.26
C THR A 2 -3.93 -8.16 3.48
N LEU A 3 -3.26 -7.17 4.11
CA LEU A 3 -2.12 -6.52 3.49
C LEU A 3 -1.02 -7.53 3.10
N ASP A 4 -0.89 -8.62 3.85
CA ASP A 4 0.10 -9.66 3.56
C ASP A 4 -0.13 -10.38 2.21
N ASP A 5 -1.32 -10.26 1.65
CA ASP A 5 -1.65 -10.85 0.36
C ASP A 5 -1.13 -10.00 -0.81
N TYR A 6 -0.55 -8.82 -0.54
CA TYR A 6 -0.13 -7.88 -1.55
C TYR A 6 1.35 -7.60 -1.49
N LYS A 7 1.94 -7.36 -2.65
CA LYS A 7 3.30 -6.84 -2.73
C LYS A 7 3.29 -5.36 -2.36
N VAL A 8 4.25 -4.97 -1.56
CA VAL A 8 4.44 -3.59 -1.13
C VAL A 8 5.73 -3.06 -1.74
N VAL A 9 5.67 -1.88 -2.33
CA VAL A 9 6.84 -1.16 -2.82
C VAL A 9 7.21 -0.10 -1.80
N LEU A 10 8.49 -0.04 -1.44
CA LEU A 10 9.00 0.90 -0.46
C LEU A 10 10.21 1.61 -1.06
N TYR A 11 10.19 2.94 -1.09
CA TYR A 11 11.30 3.71 -1.64
C TYR A 11 11.44 5.06 -0.95
N ARG A 12 12.65 5.61 -1.04
CA ARG A 12 12.91 6.93 -0.49
C ARG A 12 12.34 8.01 -1.39
N ASN A 13 11.73 9.00 -0.76
CA ASN A 13 11.22 10.18 -1.44
C ASN A 13 12.10 11.37 -1.07
N GLN A 14 12.74 11.96 -2.06
CA GLN A 14 13.63 13.10 -1.83
C GLN A 14 12.84 14.36 -1.48
N PRO A 15 13.37 15.26 -0.62
CA PRO A 15 14.66 15.16 0.06
C PRO A 15 14.63 14.28 1.30
N ASP A 16 13.49 14.16 1.97
CA ASP A 16 13.34 13.37 3.19
C ASP A 16 12.02 12.61 3.17
N GLY A 17 12.06 11.38 3.59
CA GLY A 17 10.86 10.59 3.74
C GLY A 17 10.91 9.28 2.99
N TRP A 18 9.87 8.49 3.22
CA TRP A 18 9.70 7.18 2.62
C TRP A 18 8.29 7.03 2.11
N VAL A 19 8.14 6.42 0.95
CA VAL A 19 6.85 6.05 0.40
C VAL A 19 6.69 4.54 0.47
N ALA A 20 5.56 4.10 1.00
CA ALA A 20 5.14 2.70 0.93
C ALA A 20 3.83 2.66 0.14
N GLU A 21 3.71 1.71 -0.78
CA GLU A 21 2.50 1.61 -1.58
C GLU A 21 2.18 0.17 -1.95
N VAL A 22 0.90 -0.09 -2.17
CA VAL A 22 0.40 -1.33 -2.76
C VAL A 22 0.00 -1.00 -4.20
N PRO A 23 0.82 -1.36 -5.20
CA PRO A 23 0.52 -0.97 -6.59
C PRO A 23 -0.81 -1.51 -7.11
N ALA A 24 -1.23 -2.67 -6.62
CA ALA A 24 -2.47 -3.32 -7.09
C ALA A 24 -3.73 -2.57 -6.65
N ILE A 25 -3.65 -1.72 -5.62
CA ILE A 25 -4.82 -1.03 -5.07
C ILE A 25 -4.65 0.48 -5.28
N PRO A 26 -5.47 1.10 -6.14
CA PRO A 26 -5.37 2.54 -6.37
C PRO A 26 -5.53 3.34 -5.07
N GLY A 27 -4.65 4.30 -4.86
CA GLY A 27 -4.69 5.17 -3.69
C GLY A 27 -4.13 4.57 -2.41
N CYS A 28 -3.68 3.31 -2.43
CA CYS A 28 -3.13 2.66 -1.25
C CYS A 28 -1.64 2.96 -1.12
N HIS A 29 -1.32 4.11 -0.55
CA HIS A 29 0.06 4.56 -0.35
C HIS A 29 0.17 5.44 0.88
N ALA A 30 1.39 5.58 1.39
CA ALA A 30 1.69 6.42 2.54
C ALA A 30 3.06 7.05 2.39
N LEU A 31 3.18 8.32 2.79
CA LEU A 31 4.43 9.05 2.82
C LEU A 31 4.70 9.49 4.26
N MET A 32 5.78 9.02 4.84
CA MET A 32 6.14 9.30 6.24
C MET A 32 7.65 9.58 6.34
N PRO A 33 8.10 10.22 7.43
CA PRO A 33 9.51 10.57 7.59
C PRO A 33 10.44 9.37 7.70
N THR A 34 9.95 8.23 8.19
CA THR A 34 10.77 7.02 8.34
C THR A 34 10.15 5.85 7.61
N ARG A 35 10.99 4.88 7.31
CA ARG A 35 10.59 3.63 6.68
C ARG A 35 9.53 2.89 7.51
N GLU A 36 9.78 2.78 8.81
CA GLU A 36 8.90 2.08 9.74
C GLU A 36 7.54 2.76 9.84
N ALA A 37 7.55 4.10 9.90
CA ALA A 37 6.31 4.87 9.94
C ALA A 37 5.51 4.74 8.64
N ALA A 38 6.19 4.70 7.49
CA ALA A 38 5.53 4.53 6.20
C ALA A 38 4.83 3.17 6.13
N LEU A 39 5.48 2.11 6.58
CA LEU A 39 4.87 0.79 6.59
C LEU A 39 3.69 0.70 7.55
N ALA A 40 3.82 1.31 8.74
CA ALA A 40 2.72 1.33 9.72
C ALA A 40 1.52 2.12 9.18
N GLU A 41 1.78 3.27 8.57
CA GLU A 41 0.71 4.09 7.98
C GLU A 41 0.05 3.38 6.81
N LEU A 42 0.82 2.67 5.99
CA LEU A 42 0.26 1.89 4.88
C LEU A 42 -0.76 0.86 5.38
N ALA A 43 -0.47 0.19 6.49
CA ALA A 43 -1.39 -0.77 7.07
C ALA A 43 -2.72 -0.10 7.47
N ALA A 44 -2.65 1.10 8.04
CA ALA A 44 -3.84 1.87 8.39
C ALA A 44 -4.62 2.31 7.16
N VAL A 45 -3.93 2.79 6.13
CA VAL A 45 -4.55 3.20 4.85
C VAL A 45 -5.22 2.01 4.19
N PHE A 46 -4.55 0.87 4.16
CA PHE A 46 -5.12 -0.36 3.61
C PHE A 46 -6.43 -0.73 4.30
N GLN A 47 -6.46 -0.64 5.63
CA GLN A 47 -7.64 -0.98 6.41
C GLN A 47 -8.84 -0.10 6.01
N VAL A 48 -8.62 1.20 5.87
CA VAL A 48 -9.67 2.13 5.47
C VAL A 48 -10.19 1.81 4.07
N ILE A 49 -9.30 1.56 3.13
CA ILE A 49 -9.68 1.24 1.75
C ILE A 49 -10.43 -0.09 1.70
N ALA A 50 -9.98 -1.10 2.44
CA ALA A 50 -10.65 -2.39 2.48
C ALA A 50 -12.08 -2.25 2.99
N GLU A 51 -12.30 -1.43 4.01
CA GLU A 51 -13.63 -1.17 4.54
C GLU A 51 -14.52 -0.47 3.52
N GLU A 52 -13.97 0.45 2.72
CA GLU A 52 -14.74 1.11 1.66
C GLU A 52 -15.19 0.12 0.59
N TYR A 53 -14.33 -0.84 0.22
CA TYR A 53 -14.71 -1.87 -0.74
C TYR A 53 -15.85 -2.73 -0.20
N VAL A 54 -15.77 -3.12 1.08
CA VAL A 54 -16.85 -3.89 1.72
C VAL A 54 -18.16 -3.10 1.71
N ASP A 55 -18.11 -1.82 2.05
CA ASP A 55 -19.30 -0.96 2.08
C ASP A 55 -19.97 -0.82 0.72
N ARG A 56 -19.19 -0.91 -0.36
CA ARG A 56 -19.70 -0.84 -1.72
C ARG A 56 -20.07 -2.20 -2.29
N GLY A 57 -19.90 -3.27 -1.52
CA GLY A 57 -20.15 -4.63 -1.98
C GLY A 57 -19.17 -5.09 -3.05
N GLN A 58 -17.95 -4.53 -3.06
CA GLN A 58 -16.92 -4.85 -4.04
C GLN A 58 -15.79 -5.64 -3.40
N SER A 59 -15.16 -6.50 -4.20
CA SER A 59 -13.96 -7.22 -3.79
C SER A 59 -12.72 -6.36 -4.04
N LEU A 60 -11.73 -6.48 -3.17
CA LEU A 60 -10.43 -5.84 -3.40
C LEU A 60 -9.80 -6.42 -4.68
N PRO A 61 -9.05 -5.58 -5.43
CA PRO A 61 -8.34 -6.08 -6.61
C PRO A 61 -7.35 -7.19 -6.25
N ALA A 62 -7.20 -8.14 -7.15
CA ALA A 62 -6.15 -9.15 -7.01
C ALA A 62 -4.77 -8.50 -7.21
N ASP A 63 -3.75 -9.04 -6.54
CA ASP A 63 -2.39 -8.56 -6.71
C ASP A 63 -1.76 -9.16 -7.97
N THR A 64 -1.67 -8.36 -9.01
CA THR A 64 -1.03 -8.73 -10.27
C THR A 64 0.37 -8.13 -10.40
N THR A 65 0.90 -7.54 -9.32
CA THR A 65 2.20 -6.88 -9.32
C THR A 65 3.33 -7.90 -9.47
N ALA A 66 4.27 -7.63 -10.35
CA ALA A 66 5.49 -8.42 -10.50
C ALA A 66 6.70 -7.55 -10.15
N ILE A 67 7.67 -8.14 -9.47
CA ILE A 67 8.94 -7.47 -9.18
C ILE A 67 9.90 -7.86 -10.29
N VAL A 68 10.37 -6.85 -11.02
CA VAL A 68 11.24 -7.06 -12.19
C VAL A 68 12.54 -6.32 -11.98
N HIS A 69 13.65 -6.99 -12.27
CA HIS A 69 14.98 -6.40 -12.26
C HIS A 69 15.44 -6.26 -13.71
N ALA A 70 15.62 -5.02 -14.13
CA ALA A 70 16.02 -4.72 -15.49
C ALA A 70 17.54 -4.55 -15.61
#